data_46f4e89835bb95a5f0a63ce3685dbe6e
#
_entry.id   46f4e89835bb95a5f0a63ce3685dbe6e
#
_cell.length_a   1.000
_cell.length_b   1.000
_cell.length_c   1.000
_cell.angle_alpha   90.00
_cell.angle_beta   90.00
_cell.angle_gamma   90.00
#
_symmetry.space_group_name_H-M   'P 1'
#
loop_
_entity.id
_entity.type
_entity.pdbx_description
1 polymer ?
#
loop_
_entity_poly.entity_id
_entity_poly.type
_entity_poly.pdbx_seq_one_letter_code
_entity_poly.pdbx_strand_id
1 'polypeptide(L)'
;MKKFAASFLLALSVLTVRASDFPVRGFHIDFRTQVMTLDAMKEFATELAGFGINTLIMEWEATFPYDKHAVISNNLAFSPAEVTEFVRHCDKLGIDVIPLQQCFGHVEYILRHERYNGFKETYELEISQICPLKKGVVEVFSEIFSEVAALHTSEYFHIGGDETFLLGKCPRCKAYVEKHGKSSLFVDYIVKMCEAVTALGKRPVLWADIITKYPEAIDRLPKNAILVDWNYGWSIKKFGDLDKILASGLDVWGAPAIRSHPDHYYSTDWKKHFNNQRDFIPYAREAGYKGIVMTSWSTSGGYGFFWDQSHIVAEMDPIRQVFPMNAFRMLIAMYAEALKSETPVDPHAFVTDYARERFGLTGEEAEAAKAEIRNAIGLLFDRNYIVEEIGQAGQVPAS
;
A
#
# COMPACT_ATOMS: atom_id res chain seq x y z
N MET A 1 10.26 -55.88 49.79
CA MET A 1 9.34 -55.31 48.79
C MET A 1 9.52 -53.78 48.81
N LYS A 2 10.36 -53.27 47.91
CA LYS A 2 10.62 -51.83 47.78
C LYS A 2 9.86 -51.36 46.52
N LYS A 3 8.89 -50.44 46.69
CA LYS A 3 8.14 -49.80 45.61
C LYS A 3 9.01 -48.63 45.06
N PHE A 4 9.41 -48.74 43.79
CA PHE A 4 9.97 -47.62 43.04
C PHE A 4 8.83 -46.79 42.50
N ALA A 5 8.71 -45.57 42.94
CA ALA A 5 7.84 -44.56 42.33
C ALA A 5 8.65 -43.85 41.23
N ALA A 6 8.29 -44.07 39.99
CA ALA A 6 8.83 -43.33 38.85
C ALA A 6 8.03 -42.04 38.69
N SER A 7 8.64 -40.89 39.02
CA SER A 7 8.10 -39.57 38.71
C SER A 7 8.37 -39.24 37.24
N PHE A 8 7.29 -39.23 36.45
CA PHE A 8 7.31 -38.69 35.09
C PHE A 8 7.23 -37.16 35.16
N LEU A 9 8.37 -36.53 34.98
CA LEU A 9 8.38 -35.09 34.71
C LEU A 9 7.94 -34.87 33.24
N LEU A 10 6.70 -34.45 33.06
CA LEU A 10 6.22 -33.95 31.78
C LEU A 10 6.85 -32.55 31.57
N ALA A 11 7.89 -32.50 30.73
CA ALA A 11 8.42 -31.22 30.26
C ALA A 11 7.40 -30.62 29.29
N LEU A 12 6.56 -29.69 29.76
CA LEU A 12 5.77 -28.82 28.91
C LEU A 12 6.75 -27.89 28.17
N SER A 13 7.12 -28.26 26.95
CA SER A 13 7.72 -27.33 26.03
C SER A 13 6.64 -26.29 25.67
N VAL A 14 6.64 -25.17 26.36
CA VAL A 14 5.92 -23.97 25.95
C VAL A 14 6.58 -23.56 24.64
N LEU A 15 5.97 -23.93 23.52
CA LEU A 15 6.21 -23.29 22.25
C LEU A 15 5.76 -21.84 22.42
N THR A 16 6.72 -20.99 22.79
CA THR A 16 6.55 -19.55 22.62
C THR A 16 6.44 -19.30 21.12
N VAL A 17 5.21 -19.27 20.62
CA VAL A 17 4.94 -18.60 19.34
C VAL A 17 5.38 -17.17 19.58
N ARG A 18 6.59 -16.83 19.15
CA ARG A 18 7.02 -15.42 19.09
C ARG A 18 6.02 -14.74 18.16
N ALA A 19 5.18 -13.89 18.71
CA ALA A 19 4.35 -13.00 17.92
C ALA A 19 5.29 -12.23 17.00
N SER A 20 4.92 -12.10 15.72
CA SER A 20 5.64 -11.21 14.81
C SER A 20 5.72 -9.84 15.48
N ASP A 21 6.88 -9.18 15.41
CA ASP A 21 7.10 -7.89 16.08
C ASP A 21 6.19 -6.76 15.53
N PHE A 22 5.46 -7.04 14.45
CA PHE A 22 4.51 -6.11 13.84
C PHE A 22 3.06 -6.50 14.17
N PRO A 23 2.36 -5.70 15.03
CA PRO A 23 0.92 -5.85 15.26
C PRO A 23 0.10 -5.79 13.97
N VAL A 24 0.45 -4.87 13.06
CA VAL A 24 -0.16 -4.73 11.74
C VAL A 24 0.73 -5.40 10.69
N ARG A 25 0.18 -6.39 10.02
CA ARG A 25 0.79 -7.10 8.87
C ARG A 25 -0.18 -6.98 7.72
N GLY A 26 0.02 -5.91 6.93
CA GLY A 26 -0.95 -5.44 5.96
C GLY A 26 -0.61 -5.78 4.52
N PHE A 27 -1.63 -5.74 3.69
CA PHE A 27 -1.52 -5.76 2.24
C PHE A 27 -2.43 -4.67 1.66
N HIS A 28 -1.92 -3.92 0.67
CA HIS A 28 -2.69 -2.87 0.01
C HIS A 28 -3.18 -3.33 -1.36
N ILE A 29 -4.45 -3.09 -1.64
CA ILE A 29 -5.10 -3.39 -2.90
C ILE A 29 -5.59 -2.08 -3.51
N ASP A 30 -5.10 -1.77 -4.71
CA ASP A 30 -5.42 -0.58 -5.48
C ASP A 30 -6.39 -0.92 -6.61
N PHE A 31 -7.57 -0.30 -6.62
CA PHE A 31 -8.60 -0.49 -7.64
C PHE A 31 -8.69 0.65 -8.66
N ARG A 32 -7.70 1.50 -8.74
CA ARG A 32 -7.70 2.60 -9.71
C ARG A 32 -7.76 2.12 -11.16
N THR A 33 -7.01 1.06 -11.49
CA THR A 33 -6.94 0.55 -12.87
C THR A 33 -7.49 -0.87 -12.97
N GLN A 34 -7.24 -1.70 -11.98
CA GLN A 34 -7.59 -3.12 -11.99
C GLN A 34 -8.53 -3.46 -10.85
N VAL A 35 -9.65 -4.09 -11.19
CA VAL A 35 -10.70 -4.41 -10.25
C VAL A 35 -10.94 -5.91 -10.25
N MET A 36 -10.77 -6.54 -9.09
CA MET A 36 -11.11 -7.95 -8.90
C MET A 36 -12.64 -8.13 -8.84
N THR A 37 -13.12 -9.33 -9.18
CA THR A 37 -14.49 -9.72 -8.80
C THR A 37 -14.56 -9.97 -7.30
N LEU A 38 -15.75 -9.91 -6.72
CA LEU A 38 -15.95 -10.18 -5.28
C LEU A 38 -15.41 -11.55 -4.86
N ASP A 39 -15.65 -12.59 -5.67
CA ASP A 39 -15.16 -13.94 -5.38
C ASP A 39 -13.62 -14.00 -5.40
N ALA A 40 -12.98 -13.37 -6.40
CA ALA A 40 -11.53 -13.29 -6.46
C ALA A 40 -10.94 -12.52 -5.27
N MET A 41 -11.60 -11.46 -4.81
CA MET A 41 -11.19 -10.73 -3.59
C MET A 41 -11.24 -11.62 -2.36
N LYS A 42 -12.31 -12.41 -2.18
CA LYS A 42 -12.47 -13.33 -1.05
C LYS A 42 -11.45 -14.46 -1.08
N GLU A 43 -11.19 -15.04 -2.26
CA GLU A 43 -10.15 -16.06 -2.42
C GLU A 43 -8.78 -15.49 -2.07
N PHE A 44 -8.46 -14.30 -2.56
CA PHE A 44 -7.19 -13.64 -2.29
C PHE A 44 -7.04 -13.26 -0.81
N ALA A 45 -8.09 -12.74 -0.16
CA ALA A 45 -8.07 -12.46 1.27
C ALA A 45 -7.85 -13.75 2.09
N THR A 46 -8.46 -14.87 1.68
CA THR A 46 -8.25 -16.16 2.32
C THR A 46 -6.80 -16.66 2.18
N GLU A 47 -6.20 -16.45 1.01
CA GLU A 47 -4.78 -16.76 0.79
C GLU A 47 -3.87 -15.89 1.65
N LEU A 48 -4.13 -14.58 1.71
CA LEU A 48 -3.38 -13.63 2.54
C LEU A 48 -3.47 -13.98 4.04
N ALA A 49 -4.65 -14.38 4.52
CA ALA A 49 -4.81 -14.88 5.89
C ALA A 49 -3.92 -16.10 6.17
N GLY A 50 -3.82 -17.01 5.19
CA GLY A 50 -2.92 -18.17 5.25
C GLY A 50 -1.44 -17.80 5.38
N PHE A 51 -1.04 -16.66 4.85
CA PHE A 51 0.30 -16.09 5.00
C PHE A 51 0.49 -15.33 6.32
N GLY A 52 -0.54 -15.18 7.13
CA GLY A 52 -0.48 -14.45 8.41
C GLY A 52 -0.70 -12.94 8.27
N ILE A 53 -1.20 -12.48 7.14
CA ILE A 53 -1.65 -11.11 6.94
C ILE A 53 -2.95 -10.91 7.72
N ASN A 54 -3.03 -9.81 8.48
CA ASN A 54 -4.17 -9.50 9.33
C ASN A 54 -4.82 -8.14 9.03
N THR A 55 -4.38 -7.47 7.98
CA THR A 55 -4.87 -6.15 7.61
C THR A 55 -4.89 -5.99 6.09
N LEU A 56 -5.96 -5.47 5.54
CA LEU A 56 -6.05 -5.01 4.16
C LEU A 56 -6.26 -3.50 4.13
N ILE A 57 -5.48 -2.78 3.32
CA ILE A 57 -5.80 -1.40 2.95
C ILE A 57 -6.43 -1.44 1.57
N MET A 58 -7.69 -1.00 1.49
CA MET A 58 -8.48 -1.05 0.26
C MET A 58 -8.61 0.34 -0.33
N GLU A 59 -7.91 0.60 -1.42
CA GLU A 59 -8.04 1.84 -2.21
C GLU A 59 -9.18 1.66 -3.22
N TRP A 60 -10.40 1.95 -2.77
CA TRP A 60 -11.60 1.75 -3.55
C TRP A 60 -11.77 2.77 -4.68
N GLU A 61 -11.46 4.02 -4.41
CA GLU A 61 -11.66 5.16 -5.31
C GLU A 61 -13.04 5.16 -6.01
N ALA A 62 -13.06 5.20 -7.33
CA ALA A 62 -14.29 5.22 -8.12
C ALA A 62 -15.05 3.87 -8.12
N THR A 63 -14.49 2.79 -7.55
CA THR A 63 -15.20 1.51 -7.41
C THR A 63 -16.06 1.41 -6.16
N PHE A 64 -16.01 2.41 -5.28
CA PHE A 64 -16.90 2.48 -4.12
C PHE A 64 -18.31 2.93 -4.54
N PRO A 65 -19.38 2.37 -3.94
CA PRO A 65 -20.76 2.72 -4.26
C PRO A 65 -21.23 3.97 -3.50
N TYR A 66 -20.81 5.15 -3.95
CA TYR A 66 -21.25 6.41 -3.35
C TYR A 66 -22.73 6.68 -3.57
N ASP A 67 -23.41 7.22 -2.57
CA ASP A 67 -24.81 7.66 -2.65
C ASP A 67 -24.91 9.16 -2.98
N LYS A 68 -24.43 10.04 -2.09
CA LYS A 68 -24.45 11.50 -2.30
C LYS A 68 -23.56 11.95 -3.46
N HIS A 69 -22.50 11.20 -3.67
CA HIS A 69 -21.49 11.47 -4.68
C HIS A 69 -21.51 10.43 -5.81
N ALA A 70 -22.67 9.89 -6.15
CA ALA A 70 -22.85 8.78 -7.10
C ALA A 70 -22.16 8.98 -8.46
N VAL A 71 -21.93 10.23 -8.88
CA VAL A 71 -21.20 10.54 -10.12
C VAL A 71 -19.74 10.08 -10.07
N ILE A 72 -19.16 9.85 -8.89
CA ILE A 72 -17.79 9.35 -8.73
C ILE A 72 -17.71 7.86 -9.05
N SER A 73 -18.77 7.10 -8.73
CA SER A 73 -18.80 5.66 -8.96
C SER A 73 -18.76 5.33 -10.46
N ASN A 74 -17.82 4.44 -10.82
CA ASN A 74 -17.68 4.02 -12.23
C ASN A 74 -18.52 2.76 -12.54
N ASN A 75 -18.42 2.26 -13.78
CA ASN A 75 -19.16 1.08 -14.26
C ASN A 75 -18.72 -0.24 -13.61
N LEU A 76 -17.63 -0.27 -12.87
CA LEU A 76 -17.14 -1.42 -12.11
C LEU A 76 -17.37 -1.27 -10.60
N ALA A 77 -18.08 -0.24 -10.17
CA ALA A 77 -18.38 -0.03 -8.77
C ALA A 77 -19.12 -1.23 -8.16
N PHE A 78 -18.72 -1.59 -6.96
CA PHE A 78 -19.43 -2.59 -6.17
C PHE A 78 -20.77 -2.03 -5.66
N SER A 79 -21.68 -2.90 -5.31
CA SER A 79 -22.83 -2.51 -4.51
C SER A 79 -22.47 -2.39 -3.03
N PRO A 80 -23.24 -1.63 -2.22
CA PRO A 80 -23.03 -1.59 -0.76
C PRO A 80 -23.08 -2.98 -0.10
N ALA A 81 -23.89 -3.88 -0.65
CA ALA A 81 -24.00 -5.26 -0.17
C ALA A 81 -22.70 -6.04 -0.43
N GLU A 82 -22.08 -5.91 -1.61
CA GLU A 82 -20.82 -6.57 -1.94
C GLU A 82 -19.65 -6.06 -1.09
N VAL A 83 -19.55 -4.74 -0.85
CA VAL A 83 -18.54 -4.18 0.05
C VAL A 83 -18.71 -4.74 1.47
N THR A 84 -19.94 -4.71 1.98
CA THR A 84 -20.24 -5.25 3.32
C THR A 84 -19.97 -6.75 3.42
N GLU A 85 -20.28 -7.51 2.37
CA GLU A 85 -20.03 -8.94 2.30
C GLU A 85 -18.52 -9.23 2.32
N PHE A 86 -17.72 -8.48 1.57
CA PHE A 86 -16.26 -8.61 1.58
C PHE A 86 -15.67 -8.29 2.95
N VAL A 87 -16.05 -7.17 3.57
CA VAL A 87 -15.58 -6.78 4.92
C VAL A 87 -15.90 -7.88 5.92
N ARG A 88 -17.14 -8.39 5.94
CA ARG A 88 -17.53 -9.50 6.83
C ARG A 88 -16.78 -10.81 6.55
N HIS A 89 -16.42 -11.07 5.30
CA HIS A 89 -15.59 -12.22 4.96
C HIS A 89 -14.19 -12.07 5.57
N CYS A 90 -13.58 -10.90 5.43
CA CYS A 90 -12.28 -10.58 6.01
C CYS A 90 -12.30 -10.64 7.55
N ASP A 91 -13.33 -10.10 8.19
CA ASP A 91 -13.52 -10.18 9.66
C ASP A 91 -13.47 -11.63 10.16
N LYS A 92 -14.12 -12.56 9.45
CA LYS A 92 -14.10 -14.00 9.80
C LYS A 92 -12.72 -14.64 9.66
N LEU A 93 -11.87 -14.07 8.83
CA LEU A 93 -10.48 -14.50 8.63
C LEU A 93 -9.51 -13.83 9.63
N GLY A 94 -10.00 -12.92 10.48
CA GLY A 94 -9.16 -12.11 11.34
C GLY A 94 -8.38 -11.02 10.60
N ILE A 95 -8.89 -10.57 9.45
CA ILE A 95 -8.33 -9.49 8.65
C ILE A 95 -9.16 -8.23 8.85
N ASP A 96 -8.53 -7.17 9.34
CA ASP A 96 -9.10 -5.83 9.40
C ASP A 96 -9.04 -5.15 8.02
N VAL A 97 -10.16 -4.61 7.54
CA VAL A 97 -10.26 -3.93 6.24
C VAL A 97 -10.30 -2.42 6.44
N ILE A 98 -9.16 -1.79 6.25
CA ILE A 98 -8.98 -0.33 6.34
C ILE A 98 -9.33 0.29 4.98
N PRO A 99 -10.35 1.15 4.88
CA PRO A 99 -10.58 1.89 3.65
C PRO A 99 -9.50 2.95 3.44
N LEU A 100 -9.04 3.09 2.20
CA LEU A 100 -8.20 4.20 1.76
C LEU A 100 -9.00 5.03 0.76
N GLN A 101 -9.06 6.34 1.03
CA GLN A 101 -9.68 7.29 0.14
C GLN A 101 -8.79 8.53 0.03
N GLN A 102 -8.19 8.71 -1.12
CA GLN A 102 -7.34 9.85 -1.41
C GLN A 102 -8.11 11.17 -1.28
N CYS A 103 -7.54 12.17 -0.60
CA CYS A 103 -8.22 13.43 -0.35
C CYS A 103 -7.42 14.69 -0.70
N PHE A 104 -6.18 14.55 -1.20
CA PHE A 104 -5.32 15.69 -1.50
C PHE A 104 -4.61 15.55 -2.84
N GLY A 105 -3.56 14.71 -2.94
CA GLY A 105 -3.02 14.18 -4.19
C GLY A 105 -3.83 12.99 -4.67
N HIS A 106 -3.59 12.51 -5.88
CA HIS A 106 -4.23 11.34 -6.49
C HIS A 106 -5.76 11.37 -6.45
N VAL A 107 -6.35 12.53 -6.72
CA VAL A 107 -7.79 12.75 -6.65
C VAL A 107 -8.45 12.84 -8.03
N GLU A 108 -7.86 12.19 -9.02
CA GLU A 108 -8.37 12.10 -10.38
C GLU A 108 -9.78 11.51 -10.42
N TYR A 109 -10.06 10.54 -9.55
CA TYR A 109 -11.36 9.88 -9.45
C TYR A 109 -12.51 10.87 -9.17
N ILE A 110 -12.25 12.00 -8.50
CA ILE A 110 -13.23 13.03 -8.21
C ILE A 110 -13.11 14.23 -9.17
N LEU A 111 -11.90 14.72 -9.45
CA LEU A 111 -11.68 15.94 -10.23
C LEU A 111 -11.98 15.78 -11.74
N ARG A 112 -12.08 14.55 -12.23
CA ARG A 112 -12.54 14.27 -13.61
C ARG A 112 -14.00 14.66 -13.85
N HIS A 113 -14.78 14.82 -12.79
CA HIS A 113 -16.20 15.16 -12.89
C HIS A 113 -16.43 16.68 -12.81
N GLU A 114 -17.26 17.21 -13.70
CA GLU A 114 -17.57 18.63 -13.80
C GLU A 114 -18.02 19.25 -12.47
N ARG A 115 -18.79 18.50 -11.70
CA ARG A 115 -19.27 18.90 -10.36
C ARG A 115 -18.16 19.39 -9.45
N TYR A 116 -16.94 18.86 -9.59
CA TYR A 116 -15.78 19.12 -8.72
C TYR A 116 -14.68 19.91 -9.40
N ASN A 117 -14.85 20.35 -10.65
CA ASN A 117 -13.84 21.14 -11.37
C ASN A 117 -13.37 22.38 -10.62
N GLY A 118 -14.26 22.98 -9.81
CA GLY A 118 -13.94 24.12 -8.98
C GLY A 118 -12.88 23.84 -7.90
N PHE A 119 -12.60 22.59 -7.58
CA PHE A 119 -11.67 22.18 -6.53
C PHE A 119 -10.23 22.01 -6.99
N LYS A 120 -9.96 21.98 -8.30
CA LYS A 120 -8.61 21.82 -8.85
C LYS A 120 -7.63 22.86 -8.30
N GLU A 121 -6.40 22.43 -8.02
CA GLU A 121 -5.30 23.33 -7.66
C GLU A 121 -4.81 24.15 -8.87
N THR A 122 -4.89 23.60 -10.07
CA THR A 122 -4.54 24.30 -11.31
C THR A 122 -5.75 24.42 -12.23
N TYR A 123 -5.69 25.37 -13.18
CA TYR A 123 -6.71 25.51 -14.23
C TYR A 123 -6.38 24.70 -15.49
N GLU A 124 -5.25 24.03 -15.49
CA GLU A 124 -4.78 23.18 -16.58
C GLU A 124 -5.54 21.83 -16.59
N LEU A 125 -5.21 20.96 -17.52
CA LEU A 125 -5.79 19.61 -17.62
C LEU A 125 -5.38 18.69 -16.45
N GLU A 126 -4.44 19.14 -15.63
CA GLU A 126 -3.99 18.40 -14.46
C GLU A 126 -5.07 18.31 -13.39
N ILE A 127 -5.49 17.10 -13.09
CA ILE A 127 -6.57 16.78 -12.15
C ILE A 127 -6.12 15.94 -10.95
N SER A 128 -4.81 15.81 -10.75
CA SER A 128 -4.25 14.95 -9.70
C SER A 128 -4.35 15.52 -8.30
N GLN A 129 -4.66 16.84 -8.15
CA GLN A 129 -4.60 17.48 -6.83
C GLN A 129 -5.67 18.55 -6.65
N ILE A 130 -6.28 18.54 -5.44
CA ILE A 130 -7.22 19.59 -5.02
C ILE A 130 -6.50 20.83 -4.48
N CYS A 131 -7.19 21.97 -4.51
CA CYS A 131 -6.80 23.19 -3.80
C CYS A 131 -7.35 23.16 -2.37
N PRO A 132 -6.51 23.09 -1.34
CA PRO A 132 -6.95 22.93 0.05
C PRO A 132 -7.70 24.18 0.59
N LEU A 133 -7.62 25.30 -0.10
CA LEU A 133 -8.27 26.56 0.29
C LEU A 133 -9.59 26.83 -0.45
N LYS A 134 -10.06 25.92 -1.28
CA LYS A 134 -11.37 26.06 -1.91
C LYS A 134 -12.48 25.77 -0.93
N LYS A 135 -13.50 26.62 -0.94
CA LYS A 135 -14.69 26.43 -0.13
C LYS A 135 -15.44 25.14 -0.57
N GLY A 136 -15.86 24.34 0.37
CA GLY A 136 -16.63 23.13 0.12
C GLY A 136 -15.77 21.87 -0.02
N VAL A 137 -14.45 21.97 -0.13
CA VAL A 137 -13.55 20.80 -0.27
C VAL A 137 -13.60 19.93 0.99
N VAL A 138 -13.48 20.53 2.17
CA VAL A 138 -13.49 19.80 3.45
C VAL A 138 -14.83 19.10 3.65
N GLU A 139 -15.91 19.78 3.35
CA GLU A 139 -17.27 19.27 3.48
C GLU A 139 -17.49 18.05 2.55
N VAL A 140 -17.07 18.14 1.29
CA VAL A 140 -17.21 17.04 0.33
C VAL A 140 -16.41 15.81 0.75
N PHE A 141 -15.15 15.98 1.17
CA PHE A 141 -14.37 14.84 1.64
C PHE A 141 -14.87 14.26 2.96
N SER A 142 -15.42 15.10 3.85
CA SER A 142 -16.07 14.61 5.08
C SER A 142 -17.31 13.76 4.76
N GLU A 143 -18.10 14.14 3.74
CA GLU A 143 -19.24 13.32 3.28
C GLU A 143 -18.77 12.00 2.66
N ILE A 144 -17.75 12.03 1.78
CA ILE A 144 -17.13 10.85 1.18
C ILE A 144 -16.61 9.91 2.28
N PHE A 145 -15.85 10.42 3.25
CA PHE A 145 -15.34 9.62 4.37
C PHE A 145 -16.46 8.98 5.18
N SER A 146 -17.56 9.70 5.41
CA SER A 146 -18.71 9.19 6.13
C SER A 146 -19.37 8.02 5.39
N GLU A 147 -19.57 8.13 4.07
CA GLU A 147 -20.14 7.05 3.26
C GLU A 147 -19.23 5.81 3.25
N VAL A 148 -17.93 6.02 3.05
CA VAL A 148 -16.94 4.93 3.02
C VAL A 148 -16.82 4.26 4.38
N ALA A 149 -16.73 5.04 5.45
CA ALA A 149 -16.62 4.52 6.82
C ALA A 149 -17.84 3.69 7.25
N ALA A 150 -19.03 4.03 6.75
CA ALA A 150 -20.28 3.35 7.11
C ALA A 150 -20.32 1.87 6.69
N LEU A 151 -19.53 1.47 5.69
CA LEU A 151 -19.46 0.08 5.21
C LEU A 151 -18.24 -0.69 5.73
N HIS A 152 -17.42 -0.07 6.62
CA HIS A 152 -16.18 -0.67 7.15
C HIS A 152 -16.17 -0.72 8.67
N THR A 153 -15.79 -1.87 9.21
CA THR A 153 -15.69 -2.14 10.65
C THR A 153 -14.41 -1.63 11.28
N SER A 154 -13.34 -1.45 10.51
CA SER A 154 -12.02 -1.02 10.98
C SER A 154 -12.08 0.24 11.85
N GLU A 155 -11.26 0.29 12.90
CA GLU A 155 -11.02 1.51 13.68
C GLU A 155 -10.14 2.53 12.93
N TYR A 156 -9.52 2.15 11.84
CA TYR A 156 -8.64 2.98 11.03
C TYR A 156 -9.32 3.47 9.76
N PHE A 157 -8.85 4.60 9.24
CA PHE A 157 -9.25 5.14 7.94
C PHE A 157 -8.05 5.83 7.30
N HIS A 158 -7.64 5.39 6.12
CA HIS A 158 -6.49 5.96 5.41
C HIS A 158 -6.95 7.10 4.48
N ILE A 159 -6.40 8.30 4.68
CA ILE A 159 -6.78 9.51 3.94
C ILE A 159 -5.88 9.82 2.75
N GLY A 160 -4.85 9.00 2.46
CA GLY A 160 -3.84 9.28 1.44
C GLY A 160 -2.91 10.40 1.85
N GLY A 161 -2.88 11.48 1.06
CA GLY A 161 -2.16 12.71 1.38
C GLY A 161 -0.74 12.80 0.84
N ASP A 162 -0.33 11.85 0.01
CA ASP A 162 0.96 11.78 -0.66
C ASP A 162 1.03 12.64 -1.92
N GLU A 163 2.23 12.80 -2.43
CA GLU A 163 2.61 13.35 -3.74
C GLU A 163 1.90 14.65 -4.15
N THR A 164 1.71 15.58 -3.21
CA THR A 164 1.04 16.86 -3.46
C THR A 164 1.94 17.84 -4.23
N PHE A 165 2.35 17.47 -5.45
CA PHE A 165 3.34 18.20 -6.24
C PHE A 165 2.86 19.59 -6.71
N LEU A 166 1.53 19.77 -6.87
CA LEU A 166 0.93 21.02 -7.32
C LEU A 166 0.65 22.01 -6.17
N LEU A 167 0.97 21.65 -4.94
CA LEU A 167 0.67 22.46 -3.76
C LEU A 167 1.22 23.88 -3.87
N GLY A 168 0.35 24.89 -3.76
CA GLY A 168 0.72 26.30 -3.84
C GLY A 168 0.73 26.88 -5.26
N LYS A 169 0.17 26.19 -6.26
CA LYS A 169 0.16 26.66 -7.66
C LYS A 169 -0.93 27.65 -7.96
N CYS A 170 -2.15 27.49 -7.45
CA CYS A 170 -3.22 28.44 -7.72
C CYS A 170 -2.96 29.80 -7.03
N PRO A 171 -3.50 30.92 -7.54
CA PRO A 171 -3.25 32.24 -6.98
C PRO A 171 -3.56 32.36 -5.49
N ARG A 172 -4.62 31.69 -5.01
CA ARG A 172 -5.01 31.69 -3.60
C ARG A 172 -3.99 30.96 -2.73
N CYS A 173 -3.60 29.75 -3.14
CA CYS A 173 -2.59 28.97 -2.43
C CYS A 173 -1.22 29.65 -2.47
N LYS A 174 -0.87 30.27 -3.61
CA LYS A 174 0.37 31.04 -3.75
C LYS A 174 0.44 32.20 -2.74
N ALA A 175 -0.61 33.00 -2.64
CA ALA A 175 -0.68 34.10 -1.68
C ALA A 175 -0.62 33.57 -0.21
N TYR A 176 -1.23 32.43 0.07
CA TYR A 176 -1.12 31.79 1.38
C TYR A 176 0.31 31.33 1.68
N VAL A 177 0.96 30.67 0.71
CA VAL A 177 2.34 30.18 0.85
C VAL A 177 3.33 31.33 1.07
N GLU A 178 3.18 32.45 0.36
CA GLU A 178 4.00 33.66 0.54
C GLU A 178 3.92 34.19 1.98
N LYS A 179 2.78 34.06 2.65
CA LYS A 179 2.56 34.53 4.00
C LYS A 179 2.86 33.53 5.11
N HIS A 180 2.55 32.27 4.90
CA HIS A 180 2.54 31.25 5.95
C HIS A 180 3.46 30.06 5.69
N GLY A 181 4.02 29.97 4.49
CA GLY A 181 4.83 28.82 4.07
C GLY A 181 4.02 27.65 3.53
N LYS A 182 4.70 26.82 2.75
CA LYS A 182 4.10 25.66 2.07
C LYS A 182 3.75 24.53 3.05
N SER A 183 4.58 24.35 4.06
CA SER A 183 4.35 23.40 5.15
C SER A 183 3.02 23.68 5.88
N SER A 184 2.76 24.96 6.20
CA SER A 184 1.50 25.35 6.83
C SER A 184 0.29 25.09 5.93
N LEU A 185 0.41 25.36 4.62
CA LEU A 185 -0.67 25.08 3.68
C LEU A 185 -1.03 23.58 3.66
N PHE A 186 -0.01 22.72 3.67
CA PHE A 186 -0.21 21.28 3.70
C PHE A 186 -0.87 20.82 5.01
N VAL A 187 -0.24 21.18 6.13
CA VAL A 187 -0.68 20.63 7.42
C VAL A 187 -2.03 21.16 7.87
N ASP A 188 -2.37 22.42 7.56
CA ASP A 188 -3.69 23.00 7.88
C ASP A 188 -4.84 22.23 7.22
N TYR A 189 -4.60 21.69 6.03
CA TYR A 189 -5.60 20.87 5.36
C TYR A 189 -5.63 19.43 5.88
N ILE A 190 -4.47 18.80 6.03
CA ILE A 190 -4.36 17.41 6.52
C ILE A 190 -4.96 17.29 7.92
N VAL A 191 -4.73 18.26 8.81
CA VAL A 191 -5.35 18.27 10.16
C VAL A 191 -6.88 18.23 10.06
N LYS A 192 -7.49 19.02 9.17
CA LYS A 192 -8.95 19.01 8.96
C LYS A 192 -9.45 17.66 8.45
N MET A 193 -8.68 16.98 7.58
CA MET A 193 -9.03 15.64 7.11
C MET A 193 -8.90 14.60 8.23
N CYS A 194 -7.86 14.71 9.04
CA CYS A 194 -7.72 13.87 10.24
C CYS A 194 -8.86 14.10 11.24
N GLU A 195 -9.27 15.36 11.45
CA GLU A 195 -10.41 15.71 12.32
C GLU A 195 -11.73 15.13 11.79
N ALA A 196 -11.94 15.17 10.46
CA ALA A 196 -13.11 14.57 9.82
C ALA A 196 -13.18 13.05 10.08
N VAL A 197 -12.04 12.35 9.96
CA VAL A 197 -11.95 10.91 10.29
C VAL A 197 -12.17 10.66 11.78
N THR A 198 -11.57 11.48 12.63
CA THR A 198 -11.71 11.35 14.10
C THR A 198 -13.17 11.58 14.55
N ALA A 199 -13.88 12.49 13.89
CA ALA A 199 -15.32 12.73 14.15
C ALA A 199 -16.19 11.50 13.82
N LEU A 200 -15.72 10.60 12.95
CA LEU A 200 -16.35 9.31 12.67
C LEU A 200 -15.97 8.20 13.67
N GLY A 201 -15.22 8.54 14.71
CA GLY A 201 -14.73 7.58 15.72
C GLY A 201 -13.57 6.71 15.24
N LYS A 202 -12.90 7.11 14.16
CA LYS A 202 -11.78 6.34 13.56
C LYS A 202 -10.43 7.03 13.74
N ARG A 203 -9.35 6.27 13.64
CA ARG A 203 -7.98 6.79 13.68
C ARG A 203 -7.51 7.09 12.24
N PRO A 204 -7.05 8.31 11.95
CA PRO A 204 -6.54 8.66 10.62
C PRO A 204 -5.18 8.01 10.37
N VAL A 205 -5.02 7.45 9.17
CA VAL A 205 -3.78 6.93 8.62
C VAL A 205 -3.43 7.74 7.38
N LEU A 206 -2.16 8.11 7.19
CA LEU A 206 -1.73 8.90 6.03
C LEU A 206 -0.31 8.56 5.59
N TRP A 207 -0.02 8.79 4.30
CA TRP A 207 1.34 8.63 3.76
C TRP A 207 2.27 9.71 4.30
N ALA A 208 3.52 9.37 4.59
CA ALA A 208 4.45 10.22 5.32
C ALA A 208 5.37 11.09 4.46
N ASP A 209 5.44 10.90 3.15
CA ASP A 209 6.43 11.53 2.26
C ASP A 209 6.44 13.07 2.32
N ILE A 210 5.27 13.70 2.45
CA ILE A 210 5.17 15.15 2.56
C ILE A 210 5.54 15.63 3.96
N ILE A 211 5.15 14.89 5.01
CA ILE A 211 5.52 15.22 6.40
C ILE A 211 7.04 15.09 6.60
N THR A 212 7.70 14.13 5.97
CA THR A 212 9.16 14.01 6.01
C THR A 212 9.88 15.21 5.38
N LYS A 213 9.26 15.82 4.35
CA LYS A 213 9.76 17.07 3.74
C LYS A 213 9.54 18.30 4.62
N TYR A 214 8.53 18.27 5.49
CA TYR A 214 8.14 19.36 6.38
C TYR A 214 8.09 18.89 7.84
N PRO A 215 9.23 18.48 8.42
CA PRO A 215 9.25 17.85 9.73
C PRO A 215 8.76 18.77 10.87
N GLU A 216 8.75 20.08 10.68
CA GLU A 216 8.16 21.05 11.61
C GLU A 216 6.63 20.95 11.70
N ALA A 217 5.99 20.32 10.73
CA ALA A 217 4.54 20.12 10.71
C ALA A 217 4.08 18.94 11.58
N ILE A 218 4.98 18.04 11.96
CA ILE A 218 4.66 16.79 12.68
C ILE A 218 3.94 17.08 14.00
N ASP A 219 4.39 18.08 14.75
CA ASP A 219 3.81 18.43 16.06
C ASP A 219 2.37 18.92 15.97
N ARG A 220 1.92 19.31 14.77
CA ARG A 220 0.56 19.80 14.52
C ARG A 220 -0.42 18.68 14.16
N LEU A 221 0.07 17.50 13.84
CA LEU A 221 -0.78 16.34 13.57
C LEU A 221 -1.48 15.87 14.85
N PRO A 222 -2.72 15.36 14.74
CA PRO A 222 -3.40 14.72 15.86
C PRO A 222 -2.58 13.57 16.41
N LYS A 223 -2.52 13.43 17.73
CA LYS A 223 -1.70 12.41 18.40
C LYS A 223 -2.17 10.97 18.16
N ASN A 224 -3.36 10.77 17.65
CA ASN A 224 -3.88 9.48 17.20
C ASN A 224 -3.62 9.17 15.73
N ALA A 225 -2.99 10.08 14.98
CA ALA A 225 -2.64 9.84 13.59
C ALA A 225 -1.54 8.76 13.47
N ILE A 226 -1.60 8.03 12.35
CA ILE A 226 -0.62 7.00 11.99
C ILE A 226 0.05 7.44 10.69
N LEU A 227 1.38 7.43 10.69
CA LEU A 227 2.17 7.77 9.51
C LEU A 227 2.65 6.50 8.81
N VAL A 228 2.48 6.44 7.49
CA VAL A 228 2.94 5.32 6.68
C VAL A 228 4.15 5.76 5.86
N ASP A 229 5.33 5.30 6.26
CA ASP A 229 6.59 5.51 5.56
C ASP A 229 6.73 4.48 4.42
N TRP A 230 6.69 4.95 3.18
CA TRP A 230 6.79 4.09 2.02
C TRP A 230 8.17 4.15 1.37
N ASN A 231 8.71 2.96 1.07
CA ASN A 231 10.02 2.80 0.45
C ASN A 231 10.01 1.60 -0.50
N TYR A 232 10.26 1.82 -1.75
CA TYR A 232 10.21 0.80 -2.81
C TYR A 232 11.60 0.44 -3.32
N GLY A 233 12.60 0.41 -2.44
CA GLY A 233 13.97 0.02 -2.75
C GLY A 233 14.93 1.20 -2.97
N TRP A 234 14.57 2.39 -2.49
CA TRP A 234 15.46 3.55 -2.45
C TRP A 234 16.23 3.63 -1.12
N SER A 235 17.10 4.63 -1.01
CA SER A 235 17.72 4.95 0.27
C SER A 235 16.67 5.27 1.34
N ILE A 236 16.90 4.85 2.57
CA ILE A 236 15.94 4.99 3.67
C ILE A 236 15.51 6.44 3.91
N LYS A 237 16.41 7.40 3.74
CA LYS A 237 16.13 8.84 3.96
C LYS A 237 15.75 9.60 2.68
N LYS A 238 15.23 8.91 1.65
CA LYS A 238 14.90 9.54 0.35
C LYS A 238 13.95 10.74 0.47
N PHE A 239 12.94 10.65 1.31
CA PHE A 239 11.91 11.70 1.45
C PHE A 239 12.25 12.75 2.51
N GLY A 240 13.21 12.51 3.40
CA GLY A 240 13.63 13.45 4.43
C GLY A 240 14.04 12.81 5.74
N ASP A 241 13.82 13.52 6.84
CA ASP A 241 14.26 13.14 8.17
C ASP A 241 13.24 12.27 8.91
N LEU A 242 13.44 10.95 8.84
CA LEU A 242 12.63 9.98 9.58
C LEU A 242 12.88 10.03 11.10
N ASP A 243 14.04 10.48 11.55
CA ASP A 243 14.39 10.52 12.97
C ASP A 243 13.39 11.43 13.74
N LYS A 244 12.92 12.53 13.12
CA LYS A 244 11.89 13.38 13.70
C LYS A 244 10.52 12.73 13.75
N ILE A 245 10.16 11.95 12.74
CA ILE A 245 8.91 11.18 12.73
C ILE A 245 8.93 10.17 13.88
N LEU A 246 10.01 9.40 14.01
CA LEU A 246 10.14 8.41 15.07
C LEU A 246 10.16 9.04 16.46
N ALA A 247 10.76 10.23 16.59
CA ALA A 247 10.80 10.97 17.85
C ALA A 247 9.46 11.67 18.20
N SER A 248 8.50 11.77 17.27
CA SER A 248 7.23 12.47 17.47
C SER A 248 6.27 11.79 18.44
N GLY A 249 6.48 10.49 18.68
CA GLY A 249 5.58 9.64 19.45
C GLY A 249 4.33 9.18 18.70
N LEU A 250 4.21 9.47 17.40
CA LEU A 250 3.16 8.93 16.54
C LEU A 250 3.50 7.48 16.15
N ASP A 251 2.47 6.67 15.96
CA ASP A 251 2.65 5.33 15.40
C ASP A 251 3.11 5.44 13.94
N VAL A 252 4.12 4.64 13.57
CA VAL A 252 4.65 4.57 12.21
C VAL A 252 4.48 3.15 11.67
N TRP A 253 3.97 3.03 10.46
CA TRP A 253 3.97 1.79 9.68
C TRP A 253 4.91 1.94 8.49
N GLY A 254 5.50 0.84 8.05
CA GLY A 254 6.35 0.81 6.86
C GLY A 254 5.59 0.23 5.65
N ALA A 255 5.85 0.76 4.47
CA ALA A 255 5.21 0.27 3.25
C ALA A 255 6.24 -0.06 2.15
N PRO A 256 6.72 -1.32 2.08
CA PRO A 256 7.42 -1.83 0.91
C PRO A 256 6.43 -2.10 -0.23
N ALA A 257 6.93 -2.47 -1.43
CA ALA A 257 6.08 -2.76 -2.56
C ALA A 257 6.41 -4.09 -3.24
N ILE A 258 5.37 -4.72 -3.82
CA ILE A 258 5.54 -5.82 -4.79
C ILE A 258 5.22 -5.38 -6.21
N ARG A 259 4.63 -4.21 -6.37
CA ARG A 259 4.27 -3.60 -7.64
C ARG A 259 4.28 -2.08 -7.47
N SER A 260 5.19 -1.41 -8.18
CA SER A 260 5.35 0.05 -8.08
C SER A 260 6.18 0.57 -9.25
N HIS A 261 6.06 1.88 -9.55
CA HIS A 261 7.04 2.50 -10.45
C HIS A 261 8.48 2.38 -9.84
N PRO A 262 9.52 2.03 -10.59
CA PRO A 262 9.59 1.84 -12.05
C PRO A 262 9.56 0.36 -12.48
N ASP A 263 8.50 -0.37 -12.21
CA ASP A 263 8.34 -1.70 -12.79
C ASP A 263 8.29 -1.60 -14.32
N HIS A 264 8.59 -2.72 -14.98
CA HIS A 264 8.62 -2.78 -16.44
C HIS A 264 7.21 -2.95 -17.01
N TYR A 265 7.07 -2.58 -18.29
CA TYR A 265 5.78 -2.69 -19.00
C TYR A 265 5.19 -4.11 -19.01
N TYR A 266 6.05 -5.14 -18.95
CA TYR A 266 5.64 -6.54 -19.14
C TYR A 266 5.82 -7.42 -17.91
N SER A 267 6.55 -6.95 -16.92
CA SER A 267 6.82 -7.73 -15.70
C SER A 267 7.12 -6.84 -14.50
N THR A 268 6.91 -7.37 -13.33
CA THR A 268 7.39 -6.77 -12.09
C THR A 268 8.93 -6.82 -12.04
N ASP A 269 9.56 -5.83 -11.43
CA ASP A 269 11.00 -5.88 -11.16
C ASP A 269 11.27 -6.76 -9.92
N TRP A 270 11.42 -8.05 -10.18
CA TRP A 270 11.62 -9.05 -9.14
C TRP A 270 12.80 -8.72 -8.24
N LYS A 271 13.95 -8.36 -8.81
CA LYS A 271 15.17 -8.04 -8.07
C LYS A 271 14.94 -6.89 -7.10
N LYS A 272 14.32 -5.84 -7.59
CA LYS A 272 14.02 -4.65 -6.79
C LYS A 272 13.09 -4.99 -5.62
N HIS A 273 12.00 -5.68 -5.89
CA HIS A 273 11.01 -5.98 -4.87
C HIS A 273 11.50 -7.00 -3.83
N PHE A 274 12.25 -8.02 -4.25
CA PHE A 274 12.89 -8.92 -3.30
C PHE A 274 13.92 -8.20 -2.42
N ASN A 275 14.77 -7.36 -3.02
CA ASN A 275 15.74 -6.57 -2.25
C ASN A 275 15.06 -5.58 -1.32
N ASN A 276 13.98 -4.93 -1.77
CA ASN A 276 13.21 -4.02 -0.93
C ASN A 276 12.67 -4.71 0.32
N GLN A 277 12.07 -5.88 0.19
CA GLN A 277 11.55 -6.64 1.33
C GLN A 277 12.67 -7.10 2.26
N ARG A 278 13.78 -7.62 1.68
CA ARG A 278 14.96 -8.06 2.44
C ARG A 278 15.54 -6.96 3.31
N ASP A 279 15.61 -5.73 2.79
CA ASP A 279 16.33 -4.65 3.44
C ASP A 279 15.41 -3.76 4.30
N PHE A 280 14.21 -3.46 3.81
CA PHE A 280 13.32 -2.50 4.48
C PHE A 280 12.58 -3.11 5.68
N ILE A 281 12.16 -4.37 5.63
CA ILE A 281 11.39 -4.97 6.74
C ILE A 281 12.25 -5.11 8.01
N PRO A 282 13.50 -5.61 7.97
CA PRO A 282 14.38 -5.59 9.15
C PRO A 282 14.67 -4.18 9.66
N TYR A 283 14.90 -3.21 8.76
CA TYR A 283 15.05 -1.81 9.14
C TYR A 283 13.83 -1.29 9.93
N ALA A 284 12.63 -1.49 9.40
CA ALA A 284 11.39 -1.04 10.04
C ALA A 284 11.21 -1.66 11.44
N ARG A 285 11.61 -2.94 11.61
CA ARG A 285 11.60 -3.63 12.90
C ARG A 285 12.56 -2.98 13.88
N GLU A 286 13.81 -2.73 13.47
CA GLU A 286 14.82 -2.07 14.28
C GLU A 286 14.42 -0.64 14.65
N ALA A 287 13.82 0.09 13.72
CA ALA A 287 13.31 1.44 13.93
C ALA A 287 12.05 1.49 14.82
N GLY A 288 11.45 0.34 15.17
CA GLY A 288 10.31 0.25 16.08
C GLY A 288 8.97 0.57 15.45
N TYR A 289 8.82 0.39 14.12
CA TYR A 289 7.55 0.55 13.42
C TYR A 289 6.49 -0.41 13.98
N LYS A 290 5.24 0.05 14.02
CA LYS A 290 4.11 -0.71 14.58
C LYS A 290 3.38 -1.57 13.55
N GLY A 291 3.75 -1.46 12.28
CA GLY A 291 3.15 -2.22 11.21
C GLY A 291 3.98 -2.21 9.94
N ILE A 292 3.71 -3.20 9.10
CA ILE A 292 4.18 -3.25 7.72
C ILE A 292 2.99 -3.50 6.82
N VAL A 293 2.87 -2.73 5.74
CA VAL A 293 1.83 -2.87 4.72
C VAL A 293 2.48 -3.02 3.35
N MET A 294 2.40 -4.20 2.77
CA MET A 294 2.88 -4.44 1.42
C MET A 294 2.01 -3.73 0.40
N THR A 295 2.55 -2.76 -0.31
CA THR A 295 1.80 -2.04 -1.36
C THR A 295 1.83 -2.77 -2.71
N SER A 296 0.72 -2.65 -3.44
CA SER A 296 0.55 -3.22 -4.77
C SER A 296 -0.24 -2.24 -5.66
N TRP A 297 0.48 -1.38 -6.36
CA TRP A 297 -0.11 -0.29 -7.15
C TRP A 297 -0.59 -0.79 -8.51
N SER A 298 -1.88 -0.67 -8.80
CA SER A 298 -2.46 -1.09 -10.08
C SER A 298 -2.10 -0.16 -11.24
N THR A 299 -1.63 1.03 -10.92
CA THR A 299 -1.20 2.05 -11.89
C THR A 299 0.25 1.89 -12.33
N SER A 300 0.99 0.91 -11.80
CA SER A 300 2.42 0.71 -12.06
C SER A 300 2.70 -0.68 -12.59
N GLY A 301 3.78 -0.82 -13.36
CA GLY A 301 4.33 -2.08 -13.85
C GLY A 301 3.36 -2.93 -14.66
N GLY A 302 3.75 -3.94 -15.38
CA GLY A 302 2.92 -4.97 -16.01
C GLY A 302 1.68 -4.55 -16.83
N TYR A 303 1.26 -3.31 -16.75
CA TYR A 303 0.07 -2.75 -17.39
C TYR A 303 0.39 -1.74 -18.48
N GLY A 304 1.63 -1.41 -18.62
CA GLY A 304 2.33 -0.89 -19.77
C GLY A 304 1.88 0.45 -20.36
N PHE A 305 0.64 0.83 -20.22
CA PHE A 305 0.14 1.96 -20.99
C PHE A 305 0.07 3.28 -20.21
N PHE A 306 0.18 3.26 -18.86
CA PHE A 306 -0.31 4.37 -18.05
C PHE A 306 0.58 4.80 -16.91
N TRP A 307 1.75 4.24 -16.79
CA TRP A 307 2.62 4.41 -15.64
C TRP A 307 3.11 5.84 -15.38
N ASP A 308 3.00 6.72 -16.36
CA ASP A 308 3.66 8.02 -16.30
C ASP A 308 2.71 9.23 -16.37
N GLN A 309 1.41 8.99 -16.47
CA GLN A 309 0.46 10.08 -16.68
C GLN A 309 -0.82 9.83 -15.89
N SER A 310 -0.87 10.31 -14.65
CA SER A 310 -2.01 10.16 -13.75
C SER A 310 -3.33 10.64 -14.37
N HIS A 311 -3.31 11.69 -15.18
CA HIS A 311 -4.48 12.18 -15.90
C HIS A 311 -5.01 11.21 -16.96
N ILE A 312 -4.13 10.44 -17.63
CA ILE A 312 -4.55 9.41 -18.59
C ILE A 312 -5.22 8.25 -17.87
N VAL A 313 -4.71 7.85 -16.72
CA VAL A 313 -5.31 6.80 -15.90
C VAL A 313 -6.72 7.20 -15.47
N ALA A 314 -6.93 8.46 -15.10
CA ALA A 314 -8.23 8.96 -14.69
C ALA A 314 -9.29 8.94 -15.81
N GLU A 315 -8.87 9.01 -17.07
CA GLU A 315 -9.76 8.97 -18.23
C GLU A 315 -10.09 7.54 -18.69
N MET A 316 -9.35 6.54 -18.19
CA MET A 316 -9.60 5.14 -18.54
C MET A 316 -10.66 4.51 -17.66
N ASP A 317 -11.47 3.67 -18.28
CA ASP A 317 -12.31 2.77 -17.53
C ASP A 317 -11.45 1.65 -16.92
N PRO A 318 -11.61 1.37 -15.62
CA PRO A 318 -10.99 0.22 -14.98
C PRO A 318 -11.36 -1.08 -15.69
N ILE A 319 -10.45 -2.03 -15.67
CA ILE A 319 -10.63 -3.34 -16.29
C ILE A 319 -10.58 -4.44 -15.25
N ARG A 320 -11.44 -5.46 -15.40
CA ARG A 320 -11.40 -6.67 -14.56
C ARG A 320 -10.48 -7.76 -15.10
N GLN A 321 -9.89 -7.54 -16.27
CA GLN A 321 -8.82 -8.42 -16.75
C GLN A 321 -7.51 -7.92 -16.23
N VAL A 322 -6.86 -8.74 -15.49
CA VAL A 322 -5.80 -8.33 -14.63
C VAL A 322 -4.58 -9.18 -14.91
N PHE A 323 -3.44 -8.56 -14.82
CA PHE A 323 -2.22 -9.29 -14.56
C PHE A 323 -2.47 -10.21 -13.36
N PRO A 324 -2.35 -11.54 -13.51
CA PRO A 324 -2.83 -12.46 -12.49
C PRO A 324 -2.11 -12.21 -11.18
N MET A 325 -2.83 -12.06 -10.07
CA MET A 325 -2.24 -11.98 -8.73
C MET A 325 -1.34 -13.20 -8.43
N ASN A 326 -1.59 -14.31 -9.09
CA ASN A 326 -0.71 -15.49 -9.09
C ASN A 326 0.75 -15.16 -9.49
N ALA A 327 0.96 -14.17 -10.33
CA ALA A 327 2.32 -13.73 -10.69
C ALA A 327 3.05 -13.05 -9.52
N PHE A 328 2.34 -12.54 -8.53
CA PHE A 328 2.94 -11.93 -7.34
C PHE A 328 3.01 -12.89 -6.14
N ARG A 329 2.44 -14.09 -6.25
CA ARG A 329 2.33 -15.03 -5.12
C ARG A 329 3.67 -15.34 -4.45
N MET A 330 4.73 -15.49 -5.22
CA MET A 330 6.08 -15.73 -4.68
C MET A 330 6.60 -14.51 -3.91
N LEU A 331 6.35 -13.27 -4.38
CA LEU A 331 6.71 -12.06 -3.65
C LEU A 331 5.88 -11.90 -2.36
N ILE A 332 4.62 -12.32 -2.37
CA ILE A 332 3.76 -12.33 -1.18
C ILE A 332 4.26 -13.37 -0.16
N ALA A 333 4.67 -14.53 -0.62
CA ALA A 333 5.26 -15.56 0.25
C ALA A 333 6.59 -15.08 0.86
N MET A 334 7.45 -14.42 0.07
CA MET A 334 8.68 -13.79 0.57
C MET A 334 8.37 -12.72 1.63
N TYR A 335 7.34 -11.91 1.40
CA TYR A 335 6.89 -10.93 2.37
C TYR A 335 6.48 -11.60 3.70
N ALA A 336 5.68 -12.66 3.63
CA ALA A 336 5.28 -13.41 4.82
C ALA A 336 6.48 -14.01 5.57
N GLU A 337 7.49 -14.47 4.85
CA GLU A 337 8.73 -14.98 5.44
C GLU A 337 9.55 -13.85 6.09
N ALA A 338 9.70 -12.71 5.40
CA ALA A 338 10.42 -11.55 5.92
C ALA A 338 9.76 -10.97 7.18
N LEU A 339 8.43 -11.06 7.30
CA LEU A 339 7.72 -10.64 8.52
C LEU A 339 8.05 -11.53 9.74
N LYS A 340 8.45 -12.78 9.53
CA LYS A 340 8.77 -13.75 10.59
C LYS A 340 10.26 -13.80 10.90
N SER A 341 11.10 -13.48 9.92
CA SER A 341 12.55 -13.60 10.02
C SER A 341 13.16 -12.47 10.86
N GLU A 342 14.06 -12.82 11.79
CA GLU A 342 14.87 -11.85 12.55
C GLU A 342 16.04 -11.30 11.72
N THR A 343 16.40 -11.98 10.63
CA THR A 343 17.50 -11.61 9.74
C THR A 343 17.00 -11.38 8.33
N PRO A 344 17.73 -10.62 7.51
CA PRO A 344 17.39 -10.47 6.09
C PRO A 344 17.26 -11.82 5.40
N VAL A 345 16.15 -12.05 4.71
CA VAL A 345 15.89 -13.30 3.98
C VAL A 345 16.75 -13.31 2.72
N ASP A 346 17.51 -14.39 2.50
CA ASP A 346 18.23 -14.59 1.24
C ASP A 346 17.25 -14.94 0.11
N PRO A 347 17.12 -14.10 -0.94
CA PRO A 347 16.14 -14.34 -1.98
C PRO A 347 16.36 -15.64 -2.77
N HIS A 348 17.63 -16.04 -2.98
CA HIS A 348 17.93 -17.27 -3.73
C HIS A 348 17.59 -18.52 -2.93
N ALA A 349 17.90 -18.54 -1.64
CA ALA A 349 17.52 -19.62 -0.74
C ALA A 349 15.98 -19.70 -0.65
N PHE A 350 15.33 -18.58 -0.43
CA PHE A 350 13.87 -18.48 -0.35
C PHE A 350 13.18 -19.05 -1.58
N VAL A 351 13.57 -18.62 -2.79
CA VAL A 351 12.91 -19.08 -4.02
C VAL A 351 13.10 -20.59 -4.22
N THR A 352 14.27 -21.13 -3.82
CA THR A 352 14.52 -22.58 -3.89
C THR A 352 13.58 -23.35 -2.95
N ASP A 353 13.42 -22.87 -1.72
CA ASP A 353 12.56 -23.52 -0.73
C ASP A 353 11.08 -23.34 -1.09
N TYR A 354 10.66 -22.16 -1.53
CA TYR A 354 9.31 -21.91 -2.04
C TYR A 354 8.94 -22.84 -3.19
N ALA A 355 9.84 -23.05 -4.16
CA ALA A 355 9.58 -23.96 -5.28
C ALA A 355 9.42 -25.40 -4.81
N ARG A 356 10.27 -25.83 -3.86
CA ARG A 356 10.16 -27.16 -3.27
C ARG A 356 8.83 -27.38 -2.57
N GLU A 357 8.44 -26.46 -1.71
CA GLU A 357 7.20 -26.55 -0.95
C GLU A 357 5.96 -26.42 -1.84
N ARG A 358 5.98 -25.45 -2.75
CA ARG A 358 4.83 -25.13 -3.61
C ARG A 358 4.51 -26.21 -4.64
N PHE A 359 5.55 -26.84 -5.18
CA PHE A 359 5.43 -27.84 -6.26
C PHE A 359 5.70 -29.26 -5.80
N GLY A 360 5.93 -29.49 -4.51
CA GLY A 360 6.17 -30.80 -3.93
C GLY A 360 7.44 -31.48 -4.45
N LEU A 361 8.47 -30.70 -4.83
CA LEU A 361 9.71 -31.22 -5.36
C LEU A 361 10.53 -31.91 -4.27
N THR A 362 10.94 -33.17 -4.50
CA THR A 362 11.74 -33.96 -3.56
C THR A 362 12.90 -34.67 -4.29
N GLY A 363 13.97 -35.02 -3.54
CA GLY A 363 15.08 -35.82 -4.04
C GLY A 363 15.79 -35.27 -5.27
N GLU A 364 16.13 -36.15 -6.23
CA GLU A 364 16.85 -35.80 -7.45
C GLU A 364 16.08 -34.82 -8.35
N GLU A 365 14.75 -34.92 -8.37
CA GLU A 365 13.90 -34.01 -9.14
C GLU A 365 13.99 -32.57 -8.56
N ALA A 366 14.09 -32.43 -7.25
CA ALA A 366 14.28 -31.15 -6.59
C ALA A 366 15.63 -30.53 -6.92
N GLU A 367 16.71 -31.32 -6.99
CA GLU A 367 18.05 -30.82 -7.34
C GLU A 367 18.15 -30.41 -8.82
N ALA A 368 17.50 -31.16 -9.72
CA ALA A 368 17.44 -30.79 -11.14
C ALA A 368 16.63 -29.49 -11.35
N ALA A 369 15.44 -29.41 -10.76
CA ALA A 369 14.59 -28.22 -10.80
C ALA A 369 15.25 -27.01 -10.13
N LYS A 370 16.03 -27.24 -9.06
CA LYS A 370 16.82 -26.20 -8.39
C LYS A 370 17.87 -25.57 -9.30
N ALA A 371 18.54 -26.33 -10.17
CA ALA A 371 19.47 -25.79 -11.14
C ALA A 371 18.77 -24.88 -12.17
N GLU A 372 17.60 -25.33 -12.67
CA GLU A 372 16.79 -24.54 -13.60
C GLU A 372 16.21 -23.28 -12.94
N ILE A 373 15.72 -23.40 -11.71
CA ILE A 373 15.22 -22.28 -10.93
C ILE A 373 16.35 -21.28 -10.62
N ARG A 374 17.53 -21.76 -10.24
CA ARG A 374 18.70 -20.89 -10.05
C ARG A 374 19.10 -20.13 -11.31
N ASN A 375 19.05 -20.80 -12.47
CA ASN A 375 19.33 -20.15 -13.73
C ASN A 375 18.27 -19.09 -14.04
N ALA A 376 16.99 -19.40 -13.84
CA ALA A 376 15.91 -18.44 -14.02
C ALA A 376 16.03 -17.27 -13.04
N ILE A 377 16.34 -17.55 -11.78
CA ILE A 377 16.59 -16.52 -10.75
C ILE A 377 17.84 -15.71 -11.08
N GLY A 378 18.94 -16.35 -11.50
CA GLY A 378 20.15 -15.69 -11.94
C GLY A 378 19.88 -14.71 -13.07
N LEU A 379 19.06 -15.10 -14.04
CA LEU A 379 18.60 -14.20 -15.10
C LEU A 379 17.77 -13.03 -14.56
N LEU A 380 16.90 -13.30 -13.59
CA LEU A 380 16.04 -12.27 -13.00
C LEU A 380 16.78 -11.35 -12.02
N PHE A 381 17.71 -11.89 -11.22
CA PHE A 381 18.39 -11.15 -10.16
C PHE A 381 19.75 -10.61 -10.55
N ASP A 382 20.60 -11.44 -11.17
CA ASP A 382 21.98 -11.04 -11.43
C ASP A 382 22.13 -10.25 -12.73
N ARG A 383 21.26 -10.50 -13.68
CA ARG A 383 21.35 -9.83 -14.98
C ARG A 383 20.12 -9.05 -15.36
N ASN A 384 18.97 -9.33 -14.74
CA ASN A 384 17.72 -8.67 -15.15
C ASN A 384 17.56 -8.67 -16.69
N TYR A 385 18.10 -9.72 -17.36
CA TYR A 385 18.48 -9.67 -18.76
C TYR A 385 17.31 -9.32 -19.67
N ILE A 386 16.18 -9.97 -19.42
CA ILE A 386 14.95 -9.70 -20.18
C ILE A 386 14.45 -8.28 -19.88
N VAL A 387 14.60 -7.86 -18.65
CA VAL A 387 14.08 -6.59 -18.14
C VAL A 387 15.00 -5.42 -18.54
N GLU A 388 16.30 -5.60 -18.48
CA GLU A 388 17.27 -4.59 -18.97
C GLU A 388 17.25 -4.46 -20.48
N GLU A 389 17.17 -5.56 -21.23
CA GLU A 389 17.08 -5.50 -22.70
C GLU A 389 15.73 -4.97 -23.18
N ILE A 390 14.62 -5.38 -22.58
CA ILE A 390 13.30 -4.83 -22.90
C ILE A 390 13.21 -3.37 -22.45
N GLY A 391 13.75 -3.03 -21.27
CA GLY A 391 13.82 -1.67 -20.77
C GLY A 391 14.71 -0.77 -21.63
N GLN A 392 15.81 -1.28 -22.15
CA GLN A 392 16.68 -0.54 -23.08
C GLN A 392 16.07 -0.43 -24.49
N ALA A 393 15.37 -1.46 -24.95
CA ALA A 393 14.64 -1.42 -26.21
C ALA A 393 13.44 -0.46 -26.18
N GLY A 394 12.88 -0.22 -25.00
CA GLY A 394 11.79 0.75 -24.80
C GLY A 394 12.27 2.21 -24.67
N GLN A 395 13.55 2.44 -24.50
CA GLN A 395 14.13 3.78 -24.61
C GLN A 395 14.33 4.13 -26.09
N VAL A 396 13.26 4.54 -26.75
CA VAL A 396 13.38 5.24 -28.02
C VAL A 396 14.19 6.50 -27.72
N PRO A 397 15.35 6.71 -28.39
CA PRO A 397 16.09 7.96 -28.21
C PRO A 397 15.14 9.12 -28.51
N ALA A 398 15.06 10.08 -27.62
CA ALA A 398 14.41 11.33 -27.90
C ALA A 398 15.13 11.94 -29.12
N SER A 399 14.48 11.91 -30.28
CA SER A 399 14.92 12.57 -31.49
C SER A 399 14.63 14.05 -31.40
#